data_3f5cefaf3f9219e8c086f915b90c347a
#
_entry.id   3f5cefaf3f9219e8c086f915b90c347a
#
_cell.length_a   1.000
_cell.length_b   1.000
_cell.length_c   1.000
_cell.angle_alpha   90.00
_cell.angle_beta   90.00
_cell.angle_gamma   90.00
#
_symmetry.space_group_name_H-M   'P 1'
#
loop_
_entity.id
_entity.type
_entity.pdbx_description
1 polymer ?
#
loop_
_entity_poly.entity_id
_entity_poly.type
_entity_poly.pdbx_seq_one_letter_code
_entity_poly.pdbx_strand_id
1 'polypeptide(L)'
;MQYDERYTPYIEMTGLLPFIQLVSRSTPNLNVAAVTALIDRWRPETHSFHLRTGEMIVTLQDVSMITALPIEGKPLCMSTDSEGWRQQMEALIGMPPPEPEVEDGGKKDRVPADAPFTWIAANFAHCPEDSNDEVIQTYARVYMWYVISRTIFADGTGKNAPWMWLKALTVFDNKFSWGSAALAYLYRQLDDACRRSTKDGGVGGCMLLLSIWSWERLPVGRPKTSKWNTWDDNGNPVRLPTWAYKWDVVSEVASKVNLLYKQYTNKMDSLTAEQVEWQPYCAGPNFGDAHTFELNPICL
;
A
#
# COMPACT_ATOMS: atom_id res chain seq x y z
N MET A 1 3.86 12.84 8.40
CA MET A 1 3.34 14.02 7.68
C MET A 1 1.83 14.04 7.82
N GLN A 2 1.24 15.21 8.00
CA GLN A 2 -0.21 15.38 8.13
C GLN A 2 -0.80 15.68 6.75
N TYR A 3 -2.03 15.18 6.48
CA TYR A 3 -2.79 15.54 5.28
C TYR A 3 -3.24 16.99 5.37
N ASP A 4 -3.09 17.73 4.29
CA ASP A 4 -3.58 19.10 4.16
C ASP A 4 -4.63 19.12 3.04
N GLU A 5 -5.82 19.65 3.35
CA GLU A 5 -6.94 19.67 2.41
C GLU A 5 -6.64 20.43 1.11
N ARG A 6 -5.67 21.34 1.14
CA ARG A 6 -5.20 22.06 -0.07
C ARG A 6 -4.52 21.11 -1.08
N TYR A 7 -4.09 19.89 -0.68
CA TYR A 7 -3.51 18.89 -1.58
C TYR A 7 -4.57 18.14 -2.38
N THR A 8 -5.83 18.15 -1.92
CA THR A 8 -6.91 17.33 -2.49
C THR A 8 -7.03 17.45 -4.01
N PRO A 9 -7.06 18.62 -4.64
CA PRO A 9 -7.21 18.75 -6.10
C PRO A 9 -6.05 18.07 -6.87
N TYR A 10 -4.82 18.18 -6.37
CA TYR A 10 -3.65 17.59 -7.02
C TYR A 10 -3.61 16.06 -6.87
N ILE A 11 -4.02 15.57 -5.70
CA ILE A 11 -4.09 14.13 -5.43
C ILE A 11 -5.20 13.49 -6.29
N GLU A 12 -6.34 14.16 -6.44
CA GLU A 12 -7.45 13.72 -7.27
C GLU A 12 -7.04 13.57 -8.74
N MET A 13 -6.24 14.51 -9.26
CA MET A 13 -5.70 14.43 -10.61
C MET A 13 -4.91 13.15 -10.87
N THR A 14 -4.25 12.59 -9.87
CA THR A 14 -3.48 11.34 -10.00
C THR A 14 -4.33 10.07 -9.92
N GLY A 15 -5.56 10.16 -9.44
CA GLY A 15 -6.41 9.02 -9.10
C GLY A 15 -6.08 8.34 -7.77
N LEU A 16 -5.17 8.89 -6.97
CA LEU A 16 -4.75 8.33 -5.67
C LEU A 16 -5.63 8.76 -4.50
N LEU A 17 -6.58 9.69 -4.69
CA LEU A 17 -7.33 10.31 -3.60
C LEU A 17 -8.07 9.28 -2.71
N PRO A 18 -8.81 8.30 -3.25
CA PRO A 18 -9.52 7.33 -2.42
C PRO A 18 -8.56 6.51 -1.52
N PHE A 19 -7.43 6.10 -2.08
CA PHE A 19 -6.42 5.34 -1.35
C PHE A 19 -5.74 6.19 -0.27
N ILE A 20 -5.38 7.41 -0.58
CA ILE A 20 -4.75 8.34 0.38
C ILE A 20 -5.72 8.65 1.52
N GLN A 21 -7.00 8.87 1.24
CA GLN A 21 -8.03 9.04 2.27
C GLN A 21 -8.16 7.80 3.16
N LEU A 22 -8.06 6.61 2.56
CA LEU A 22 -8.07 5.36 3.31
C LEU A 22 -6.92 5.28 4.32
N VAL A 23 -5.68 5.54 3.87
CA VAL A 23 -4.48 5.35 4.71
C VAL A 23 -4.15 6.53 5.61
N SER A 24 -4.70 7.72 5.37
CA SER A 24 -4.42 8.92 6.16
C SER A 24 -5.13 8.93 7.52
N ARG A 25 -6.26 8.25 7.66
CA ARG A 25 -7.06 8.24 8.90
C ARG A 25 -6.57 7.20 9.90
N SER A 26 -6.64 5.94 9.55
CA SER A 26 -6.02 4.85 10.29
C SER A 26 -6.00 3.59 9.43
N THR A 27 -4.93 2.84 9.51
CA THR A 27 -4.91 1.49 8.97
C THR A 27 -5.06 0.48 10.09
N PRO A 28 -5.78 -0.63 9.89
CA PRO A 28 -5.90 -1.67 10.90
C PRO A 28 -4.52 -2.24 11.26
N ASN A 29 -4.35 -2.62 12.52
CA ASN A 29 -3.12 -3.27 12.95
C ASN A 29 -2.94 -4.61 12.23
N LEU A 30 -1.80 -4.76 11.58
CA LEU A 30 -1.47 -5.97 10.84
C LEU A 30 -1.18 -7.14 11.78
N ASN A 31 -1.77 -8.29 11.49
CA ASN A 31 -1.42 -9.54 12.16
C ASN A 31 -0.17 -10.14 11.51
N VAL A 32 1.01 -9.69 11.96
CA VAL A 32 2.29 -10.10 11.38
C VAL A 32 2.45 -11.62 11.34
N ALA A 33 2.03 -12.33 12.40
CA ALA A 33 2.13 -13.78 12.46
C ALA A 33 1.26 -14.49 11.41
N ALA A 34 0.04 -14.00 11.17
CA ALA A 34 -0.85 -14.56 10.15
C ALA A 34 -0.35 -14.24 8.74
N VAL A 35 0.11 -13.02 8.50
CA VAL A 35 0.68 -12.61 7.22
C VAL A 35 1.94 -13.42 6.91
N THR A 36 2.84 -13.62 7.87
CA THR A 36 4.03 -14.46 7.69
C THR A 36 3.65 -15.91 7.34
N ALA A 37 2.70 -16.51 8.08
CA ALA A 37 2.23 -17.86 7.79
C ALA A 37 1.61 -17.98 6.38
N LEU A 38 1.00 -16.92 5.86
CA LEU A 38 0.48 -16.86 4.50
C LEU A 38 1.61 -16.75 3.48
N ILE A 39 2.58 -15.84 3.71
CA ILE A 39 3.71 -15.61 2.80
C ILE A 39 4.55 -16.87 2.61
N ASP A 40 4.72 -17.70 3.64
CA ASP A 40 5.44 -18.98 3.54
C ASP A 40 4.80 -19.97 2.53
N ARG A 41 3.55 -19.71 2.13
CA ARG A 41 2.81 -20.51 1.13
C ARG A 41 2.88 -19.93 -0.27
N TRP A 42 3.52 -18.79 -0.44
CA TRP A 42 3.73 -18.21 -1.76
C TRP A 42 4.65 -19.07 -2.60
N ARG A 43 4.33 -19.21 -3.87
CA ARG A 43 5.15 -19.92 -4.85
C ARG A 43 5.45 -18.99 -6.03
N PRO A 44 6.72 -18.61 -6.20
CA PRO A 44 7.15 -17.75 -7.30
C PRO A 44 6.86 -18.32 -8.68
N GLU A 45 6.81 -19.65 -8.81
CA GLU A 45 6.60 -20.36 -10.08
C GLU A 45 5.20 -20.13 -10.63
N THR A 46 4.20 -20.03 -9.76
CA THR A 46 2.79 -19.83 -10.12
C THR A 46 2.25 -18.46 -9.71
N HIS A 47 3.04 -17.67 -8.96
CA HIS A 47 2.64 -16.41 -8.33
C HIS A 47 1.34 -16.56 -7.52
N SER A 48 1.22 -17.65 -6.75
CA SER A 48 0.04 -17.96 -5.95
C SER A 48 0.39 -18.48 -4.56
N PHE A 49 -0.57 -18.38 -3.64
CA PHE A 49 -0.50 -19.02 -2.34
C PHE A 49 -1.03 -20.45 -2.46
N HIS A 50 -0.17 -21.44 -2.18
CA HIS A 50 -0.54 -22.84 -2.17
C HIS A 50 -1.14 -23.24 -0.82
N LEU A 51 -2.44 -23.38 -0.79
CA LEU A 51 -3.20 -23.85 0.37
C LEU A 51 -3.66 -25.28 0.12
N ARG A 52 -4.03 -25.99 1.17
CA ARG A 52 -4.59 -27.33 1.04
C ARG A 52 -5.85 -27.40 0.16
N THR A 53 -6.58 -26.30 0.10
CA THR A 53 -7.83 -26.15 -0.67
C THR A 53 -7.61 -25.78 -2.14
N GLY A 54 -6.37 -25.53 -2.55
CA GLY A 54 -6.00 -25.10 -3.89
C GLY A 54 -5.12 -23.84 -3.89
N GLU A 55 -4.93 -23.29 -5.05
CA GLU A 55 -4.14 -22.07 -5.24
C GLU A 55 -5.03 -20.83 -5.19
N MET A 56 -4.53 -19.79 -4.53
CA MET A 56 -5.22 -18.49 -4.43
C MET A 56 -4.24 -17.35 -4.70
N ILE A 57 -4.75 -16.30 -5.33
CA ILE A 57 -3.96 -15.12 -5.63
C ILE A 57 -4.72 -13.84 -5.27
N VAL A 58 -4.00 -12.74 -5.06
CA VAL A 58 -4.57 -11.40 -5.05
C VAL A 58 -4.79 -10.98 -6.51
N THR A 59 -5.98 -10.53 -6.86
CA THR A 59 -6.33 -10.11 -8.23
C THR A 59 -6.46 -8.60 -8.35
N LEU A 60 -6.57 -8.08 -9.59
CA LEU A 60 -6.88 -6.67 -9.82
C LEU A 60 -8.25 -6.28 -9.25
N GLN A 61 -9.22 -7.20 -9.24
CA GLN A 61 -10.51 -6.98 -8.57
C GLN A 61 -10.30 -6.74 -7.06
N ASP A 62 -9.49 -7.57 -6.40
CA ASP A 62 -9.17 -7.39 -4.98
C ASP A 62 -8.52 -6.03 -4.73
N VAL A 63 -7.57 -5.64 -5.60
CA VAL A 63 -6.91 -4.32 -5.49
C VAL A 63 -7.93 -3.20 -5.58
N SER A 64 -8.77 -3.20 -6.61
CA SER A 64 -9.78 -2.17 -6.83
C SER A 64 -10.77 -2.10 -5.67
N MET A 65 -11.34 -3.23 -5.25
CA MET A 65 -12.35 -3.30 -4.19
C MET A 65 -11.81 -2.89 -2.83
N ILE A 66 -10.60 -3.34 -2.46
CA ILE A 66 -10.02 -3.07 -1.15
C ILE A 66 -9.40 -1.67 -1.06
N THR A 67 -8.71 -1.22 -2.11
CA THR A 67 -7.87 -0.02 -2.05
C THR A 67 -8.44 1.16 -2.80
N ALA A 68 -9.42 0.94 -3.70
CA ALA A 68 -9.91 1.89 -4.68
C ALA A 68 -8.80 2.50 -5.57
N LEU A 69 -7.65 1.85 -5.69
CA LEU A 69 -6.62 2.25 -6.66
C LEU A 69 -7.12 1.99 -8.08
N PRO A 70 -6.92 2.92 -9.03
CA PRO A 70 -7.31 2.72 -10.42
C PRO A 70 -6.52 1.55 -11.02
N ILE A 71 -7.24 0.63 -11.64
CA ILE A 71 -6.69 -0.55 -12.34
C ILE A 71 -6.63 -0.35 -13.86
N GLU A 72 -7.20 0.75 -14.33
CA GLU A 72 -7.13 1.22 -15.71
C GLU A 72 -6.14 2.39 -15.85
N GLY A 73 -5.74 2.68 -17.07
CA GLY A 73 -4.82 3.78 -17.35
C GLY A 73 -3.48 3.32 -17.93
N LYS A 74 -2.52 4.24 -17.95
CA LYS A 74 -1.17 3.95 -18.46
C LYS A 74 -0.41 3.02 -17.51
N PRO A 75 0.38 2.07 -18.02
CA PRO A 75 1.26 1.29 -17.16
C PRO A 75 2.29 2.21 -16.47
N LEU A 76 2.56 1.97 -15.19
CA LEU A 76 3.58 2.69 -14.44
C LEU A 76 4.96 2.08 -14.73
N CYS A 77 5.52 2.44 -15.88
CA CYS A 77 6.87 2.02 -16.29
C CYS A 77 7.86 3.14 -16.01
N MET A 78 8.60 3.02 -14.92
CA MET A 78 9.61 4.00 -14.53
C MET A 78 11.02 3.47 -14.81
N SER A 79 11.85 4.32 -15.44
CA SER A 79 13.27 4.01 -15.60
C SER A 79 13.95 3.94 -14.23
N THR A 80 14.77 2.92 -14.04
CA THR A 80 15.64 2.78 -12.85
C THR A 80 16.92 3.61 -12.97
N ASP A 81 17.10 4.33 -14.10
CA ASP A 81 18.19 5.25 -14.25
C ASP A 81 18.11 6.37 -13.21
N SER A 82 19.21 6.55 -12.52
CA SER A 82 19.36 7.51 -11.42
C SER A 82 20.42 8.58 -11.72
N GLU A 83 20.89 8.69 -12.99
CA GLU A 83 21.82 9.76 -13.35
C GLU A 83 21.15 11.12 -13.13
N GLY A 84 21.85 12.02 -12.46
CA GLY A 84 21.34 13.37 -12.19
C GLY A 84 20.08 13.44 -11.30
N TRP A 85 19.75 12.38 -10.58
CA TRP A 85 18.51 12.32 -9.79
C TRP A 85 18.40 13.42 -8.72
N ARG A 86 19.54 13.88 -8.16
CA ARG A 86 19.55 14.95 -7.15
C ARG A 86 19.12 16.29 -7.76
N GLN A 87 19.66 16.65 -8.91
CA GLN A 87 19.30 17.85 -9.64
C GLN A 87 17.83 17.81 -10.09
N GLN A 88 17.36 16.65 -10.52
CA GLN A 88 15.96 16.47 -10.89
C GLN A 88 15.04 16.57 -9.66
N MET A 89 15.45 16.06 -8.51
CA MET A 89 14.70 16.18 -7.25
C MET A 89 14.67 17.65 -6.80
N GLU A 90 15.79 18.35 -6.84
CA GLU A 90 15.88 19.77 -6.53
C GLU A 90 14.92 20.60 -7.42
N ALA A 91 14.85 20.30 -8.71
CA ALA A 91 13.93 20.94 -9.63
C ALA A 91 12.45 20.65 -9.33
N LEU A 92 12.14 19.46 -8.79
CA LEU A 92 10.76 19.03 -8.51
C LEU A 92 10.23 19.45 -7.14
N ILE A 93 11.09 19.48 -6.11
CA ILE A 93 10.69 19.71 -4.70
C ILE A 93 11.56 20.75 -3.99
N GLY A 94 12.48 21.40 -4.70
CA GLY A 94 13.26 22.52 -4.18
C GLY A 94 14.55 22.12 -3.46
N MET A 95 14.74 20.86 -3.08
CA MET A 95 15.96 20.38 -2.42
C MET A 95 16.16 18.87 -2.55
N PRO A 96 17.39 18.37 -2.69
CA PRO A 96 17.72 16.95 -2.54
C PRO A 96 18.05 16.61 -1.08
N PRO A 97 18.01 15.32 -0.67
CA PRO A 97 18.53 14.88 0.62
C PRO A 97 20.05 15.11 0.71
N PRO A 98 20.62 15.20 1.92
CA PRO A 98 22.06 15.35 2.09
C PRO A 98 22.82 14.17 1.48
N GLU A 99 24.03 14.41 1.03
CA GLU A 99 24.91 13.32 0.59
C GLU A 99 25.28 12.47 1.80
N PRO A 100 25.29 11.13 1.66
CA PRO A 100 25.81 10.28 2.71
C PRO A 100 27.27 10.64 2.99
N GLU A 101 27.63 10.74 4.25
CA GLU A 101 29.04 10.87 4.66
C GLU A 101 29.79 9.62 4.21
N VAL A 102 30.79 9.78 3.33
CA VAL A 102 31.68 8.69 2.93
C VAL A 102 32.76 8.60 3.98
N GLU A 103 32.78 7.57 4.80
CA GLU A 103 33.92 7.28 5.68
C GLU A 103 35.17 7.09 4.82
N ASP A 104 36.24 7.82 5.21
CA ASP A 104 37.52 7.86 4.49
C ASP A 104 38.12 6.44 4.36
N GLY A 105 38.24 5.93 3.12
CA GLY A 105 38.76 4.59 2.82
C GLY A 105 37.73 3.51 2.45
N GLY A 106 36.42 3.79 2.52
CA GLY A 106 35.38 2.87 2.06
C GLY A 106 35.30 2.79 0.52
N LYS A 107 35.03 1.58 -0.04
CA LYS A 107 34.60 1.46 -1.43
C LYS A 107 33.39 2.36 -1.62
N LYS A 108 33.39 3.17 -2.69
CA LYS A 108 32.18 3.88 -3.14
C LYS A 108 31.11 2.84 -3.52
N ASP A 109 30.36 2.36 -2.53
CA ASP A 109 29.15 1.61 -2.83
C ASP A 109 28.20 2.57 -3.56
N ARG A 110 27.49 2.05 -4.55
CA ARG A 110 26.49 2.82 -5.30
C ARG A 110 25.48 3.40 -4.32
N VAL A 111 25.49 4.73 -4.15
CA VAL A 111 24.51 5.43 -3.31
C VAL A 111 23.12 5.24 -3.94
N PRO A 112 22.17 4.63 -3.23
CA PRO A 112 20.83 4.49 -3.75
C PRO A 112 20.20 5.85 -4.05
N ALA A 113 19.40 5.93 -5.12
CA ALA A 113 18.64 7.12 -5.45
C ALA A 113 17.33 7.13 -4.64
N ASP A 114 17.44 7.49 -3.37
CA ASP A 114 16.33 7.53 -2.42
C ASP A 114 16.51 8.64 -1.37
N ALA A 115 15.47 8.92 -0.60
CA ALA A 115 15.52 9.86 0.50
C ALA A 115 15.00 9.24 1.79
N PRO A 116 15.69 9.43 2.94
CA PRO A 116 15.19 8.96 4.22
C PRO A 116 13.82 9.55 4.56
N PHE A 117 12.90 8.73 5.04
CA PHE A 117 11.58 9.22 5.49
C PHE A 117 11.69 10.25 6.62
N THR A 118 12.71 10.13 7.47
CA THR A 118 13.01 11.12 8.52
C THR A 118 13.36 12.48 7.94
N TRP A 119 14.15 12.51 6.86
CA TRP A 119 14.50 13.74 6.17
C TRP A 119 13.28 14.37 5.49
N ILE A 120 12.46 13.57 4.79
CA ILE A 120 11.22 14.06 4.17
C ILE A 120 10.31 14.68 5.25
N ALA A 121 10.11 13.96 6.36
CA ALA A 121 9.26 14.46 7.44
C ALA A 121 9.82 15.72 8.12
N ALA A 122 11.14 15.87 8.22
CA ALA A 122 11.77 17.05 8.84
C ALA A 122 11.61 18.31 7.96
N ASN A 123 11.65 18.16 6.62
CA ASN A 123 11.66 19.31 5.71
C ASN A 123 10.26 19.64 5.15
N PHE A 124 9.33 18.67 5.13
CA PHE A 124 8.01 18.83 4.49
C PHE A 124 6.84 18.46 5.43
N ALA A 125 7.03 18.57 6.75
CA ALA A 125 6.00 18.20 7.73
C ALA A 125 4.67 18.92 7.52
N HIS A 126 4.74 20.22 7.27
CA HIS A 126 3.58 21.10 7.12
C HIS A 126 3.82 22.11 6.01
N CYS A 127 2.85 22.26 5.11
CA CYS A 127 2.85 23.33 4.12
C CYS A 127 2.55 24.68 4.80
N PRO A 128 3.37 25.71 4.58
CA PRO A 128 3.09 27.03 5.17
C PRO A 128 1.68 27.55 4.80
N GLU A 129 1.04 28.29 5.72
CA GLU A 129 -0.35 28.72 5.51
C GLU A 129 -0.49 29.67 4.32
N ASP A 130 0.43 30.63 4.17
CA ASP A 130 0.41 31.64 3.11
C ASP A 130 1.09 31.17 1.80
N SER A 131 1.16 29.86 1.55
CA SER A 131 1.79 29.30 0.36
C SER A 131 1.00 29.59 -0.90
N ASN A 132 1.72 29.94 -1.98
CA ASN A 132 1.14 30.01 -3.30
C ASN A 132 0.89 28.59 -3.88
N ASP A 133 0.23 28.54 -5.02
CA ASP A 133 -0.15 27.30 -5.68
C ASP A 133 1.04 26.37 -6.01
N GLU A 134 2.17 26.92 -6.45
CA GLU A 134 3.39 26.13 -6.78
C GLU A 134 3.98 25.45 -5.55
N VAL A 135 3.98 26.13 -4.41
CA VAL A 135 4.44 25.57 -3.14
C VAL A 135 3.48 24.49 -2.67
N ILE A 136 2.16 24.72 -2.75
CA ILE A 136 1.15 23.72 -2.38
C ILE A 136 1.31 22.47 -3.26
N GLN A 137 1.50 22.61 -4.57
CA GLN A 137 1.77 21.50 -5.49
C GLN A 137 3.02 20.70 -5.10
N THR A 138 4.08 21.41 -4.71
CA THR A 138 5.34 20.78 -4.27
C THR A 138 5.11 19.94 -3.02
N TYR A 139 4.44 20.49 -2.02
CA TYR A 139 4.11 19.76 -0.79
C TYR A 139 3.14 18.60 -1.05
N ALA A 140 2.15 18.76 -1.91
CA ALA A 140 1.25 17.68 -2.33
C ALA A 140 2.01 16.54 -3.00
N ARG A 141 2.97 16.86 -3.88
CA ARG A 141 3.84 15.88 -4.54
C ARG A 141 4.68 15.10 -3.53
N VAL A 142 5.32 15.78 -2.60
CA VAL A 142 6.12 15.15 -1.56
C VAL A 142 5.25 14.31 -0.63
N TYR A 143 4.06 14.80 -0.28
CA TYR A 143 3.11 14.04 0.54
C TYR A 143 2.70 12.72 -0.14
N MET A 144 2.30 12.79 -1.42
CA MET A 144 1.98 11.58 -2.20
C MET A 144 3.16 10.62 -2.27
N TRP A 145 4.36 11.13 -2.59
CA TRP A 145 5.57 10.33 -2.63
C TRP A 145 5.85 9.62 -1.31
N TYR A 146 5.75 10.34 -0.20
CA TYR A 146 5.90 9.78 1.14
C TYR A 146 4.89 8.67 1.40
N VAL A 147 3.60 8.89 1.09
CA VAL A 147 2.53 7.91 1.34
C VAL A 147 2.72 6.66 0.47
N ILE A 148 2.86 6.81 -0.86
CA ILE A 148 2.97 5.64 -1.76
C ILE A 148 4.22 4.81 -1.49
N SER A 149 5.34 5.45 -1.12
CA SER A 149 6.59 4.75 -0.78
C SER A 149 6.51 3.99 0.55
N ARG A 150 5.61 4.37 1.46
CA ARG A 150 5.40 3.69 2.73
C ARG A 150 4.27 2.65 2.71
N THR A 151 3.45 2.67 1.67
CA THR A 151 2.22 1.85 1.64
C THR A 151 2.15 0.95 0.42
N ILE A 152 2.05 1.53 -0.78
CA ILE A 152 1.90 0.78 -2.03
C ILE A 152 3.22 0.11 -2.42
N PHE A 153 4.30 0.89 -2.37
CA PHE A 153 5.64 0.51 -2.81
C PHE A 153 6.64 0.45 -1.64
N ALA A 154 6.15 0.05 -0.47
CA ALA A 154 7.01 -0.13 0.68
C ALA A 154 8.07 -1.19 0.40
N ASP A 155 9.33 -0.88 0.70
CA ASP A 155 10.40 -1.87 0.70
C ASP A 155 10.45 -2.64 2.03
N GLY A 156 11.22 -3.72 2.08
CA GLY A 156 11.36 -4.51 3.30
C GLY A 156 12.12 -3.80 4.43
N THR A 157 12.76 -2.65 4.17
CA THR A 157 13.52 -1.88 5.18
C THR A 157 12.67 -0.79 5.84
N GLY A 158 11.70 -0.24 5.11
CA GLY A 158 10.83 0.82 5.58
C GLY A 158 11.52 2.13 5.95
N LYS A 159 12.73 2.39 5.43
CA LYS A 159 13.57 3.53 5.83
C LYS A 159 13.56 4.68 4.84
N ASN A 160 13.53 4.38 3.54
CA ASN A 160 13.75 5.35 2.48
C ASN A 160 12.63 5.34 1.44
N ALA A 161 12.41 6.50 0.81
CA ALA A 161 11.51 6.69 -0.33
C ALA A 161 12.35 6.70 -1.63
N PRO A 162 12.19 5.72 -2.52
CA PRO A 162 12.90 5.69 -3.79
C PRO A 162 12.53 6.86 -4.71
N TRP A 163 13.52 7.46 -5.34
CA TRP A 163 13.38 8.56 -6.30
C TRP A 163 12.41 8.23 -7.45
N MET A 164 12.43 6.99 -7.92
CA MET A 164 11.59 6.57 -9.03
C MET A 164 10.10 6.84 -8.81
N TRP A 165 9.63 6.76 -7.57
CA TRP A 165 8.23 7.04 -7.24
C TRP A 165 7.92 8.54 -7.23
N LEU A 166 8.88 9.38 -6.84
CA LEU A 166 8.74 10.83 -6.98
C LEU A 166 8.70 11.23 -8.46
N LYS A 167 9.52 10.59 -9.30
CA LYS A 167 9.52 10.81 -10.75
C LYS A 167 8.17 10.49 -11.39
N ALA A 168 7.44 9.50 -10.87
CA ALA A 168 6.08 9.19 -11.34
C ALA A 168 5.08 10.33 -11.07
N LEU A 169 5.36 11.19 -10.11
CA LEU A 169 4.52 12.32 -9.71
C LEU A 169 4.95 13.66 -10.36
N THR A 170 5.81 13.64 -11.36
CA THR A 170 6.24 14.85 -12.09
C THR A 170 5.03 15.55 -12.73
N VAL A 171 4.12 14.77 -13.32
CA VAL A 171 2.87 15.24 -13.93
C VAL A 171 1.71 14.52 -13.25
N PHE A 172 0.83 15.26 -12.59
CA PHE A 172 -0.27 14.68 -11.81
C PHE A 172 -1.35 14.02 -12.71
N ASP A 173 -1.56 14.54 -13.90
CA ASP A 173 -2.59 14.06 -14.83
C ASP A 173 -2.15 12.86 -15.71
N ASN A 174 -1.14 12.11 -15.30
CA ASN A 174 -0.66 10.98 -16.08
C ASN A 174 -1.61 9.77 -16.13
N LYS A 175 -2.64 9.71 -15.30
CA LYS A 175 -3.63 8.63 -15.25
C LYS A 175 -2.98 7.24 -15.31
N PHE A 176 -2.11 6.96 -14.34
CA PHE A 176 -1.49 5.65 -14.22
C PHE A 176 -2.46 4.61 -13.63
N SER A 177 -2.31 3.36 -14.06
CA SER A 177 -2.90 2.19 -13.41
C SER A 177 -2.11 1.85 -12.12
N TRP A 178 -2.34 2.64 -11.08
CA TRP A 178 -1.67 2.48 -9.79
C TRP A 178 -1.93 1.12 -9.16
N GLY A 179 -3.16 0.59 -9.35
CA GLY A 179 -3.53 -0.73 -8.84
C GLY A 179 -2.75 -1.86 -9.50
N SER A 180 -2.56 -1.81 -10.81
CA SER A 180 -1.73 -2.80 -11.53
C SER A 180 -0.27 -2.72 -11.08
N ALA A 181 0.26 -1.52 -10.88
CA ALA A 181 1.60 -1.33 -10.37
C ALA A 181 1.75 -1.85 -8.93
N ALA A 182 0.78 -1.59 -8.07
CA ALA A 182 0.74 -2.08 -6.69
C ALA A 182 0.74 -3.61 -6.63
N LEU A 183 -0.06 -4.26 -7.47
CA LEU A 183 -0.13 -5.72 -7.55
C LEU A 183 1.17 -6.33 -8.06
N ALA A 184 1.72 -5.80 -9.14
CA ALA A 184 2.99 -6.27 -9.70
C ALA A 184 4.15 -6.10 -8.70
N TYR A 185 4.16 -4.97 -7.97
CA TYR A 185 5.17 -4.73 -6.93
C TYR A 185 5.00 -5.69 -5.75
N LEU A 186 3.76 -5.94 -5.30
CA LEU A 186 3.47 -6.91 -4.25
C LEU A 186 3.98 -8.31 -4.63
N TYR A 187 3.68 -8.80 -5.83
CA TYR A 187 4.13 -10.10 -6.30
C TYR A 187 5.65 -10.20 -6.30
N ARG A 188 6.34 -9.18 -6.81
CA ARG A 188 7.81 -9.13 -6.76
C ARG A 188 8.35 -9.20 -5.33
N GLN A 189 7.72 -8.49 -4.39
CA GLN A 189 8.14 -8.53 -2.98
C GLN A 189 7.88 -9.90 -2.33
N LEU A 190 6.82 -10.59 -2.72
CA LEU A 190 6.54 -11.97 -2.28
C LEU A 190 7.55 -12.96 -2.87
N ASP A 191 7.92 -12.82 -4.15
CA ASP A 191 8.98 -13.63 -4.77
C ASP A 191 10.33 -13.42 -4.08
N ASP A 192 10.68 -12.16 -3.80
CA ASP A 192 11.90 -11.82 -3.09
C ASP A 192 11.89 -12.38 -1.67
N ALA A 193 10.75 -12.37 -0.98
CA ALA A 193 10.61 -12.94 0.35
C ALA A 193 10.93 -14.46 0.38
N CYS A 194 10.48 -15.20 -0.64
CA CYS A 194 10.76 -16.64 -0.77
C CYS A 194 12.22 -16.95 -1.05
N ARG A 195 12.97 -16.04 -1.69
CA ARG A 195 14.38 -16.23 -2.04
C ARG A 195 15.35 -15.84 -0.93
N ARG A 196 14.88 -15.14 0.10
CA ARG A 196 15.74 -14.64 1.17
C ARG A 196 16.21 -15.78 2.08
N SER A 197 17.51 -15.77 2.37
CA SER A 197 18.13 -16.69 3.34
C SER A 197 18.16 -16.14 4.76
N THR A 198 17.89 -14.85 4.95
CA THR A 198 17.94 -14.17 6.25
C THR A 198 16.55 -14.06 6.87
N LYS A 199 16.41 -14.49 8.13
CA LYS A 199 15.14 -14.47 8.87
C LYS A 199 14.66 -13.05 9.25
N ASP A 200 15.52 -12.05 9.17
CA ASP A 200 15.27 -10.69 9.68
C ASP A 200 14.83 -9.69 8.60
N GLY A 201 14.57 -10.15 7.38
CA GLY A 201 14.13 -9.28 6.29
C GLY A 201 12.63 -9.01 6.35
N GLY A 202 12.23 -7.76 6.48
CA GLY A 202 10.82 -7.36 6.28
C GLY A 202 10.34 -7.65 4.86
N VAL A 203 9.07 -7.88 4.67
CA VAL A 203 8.45 -8.04 3.34
C VAL A 203 7.88 -6.69 2.92
N GLY A 204 8.21 -6.28 1.70
CA GLY A 204 7.70 -5.06 1.10
C GLY A 204 6.34 -5.27 0.40
N GLY A 205 5.85 -4.21 -0.24
CA GLY A 205 4.58 -4.19 -0.94
C GLY A 205 3.42 -3.70 -0.08
N CYS A 206 2.24 -3.69 -0.66
CA CYS A 206 1.04 -3.20 0.03
C CYS A 206 0.50 -4.23 1.04
N MET A 207 1.07 -4.23 2.25
CA MET A 207 0.66 -5.17 3.30
C MET A 207 -0.77 -4.94 3.79
N LEU A 208 -1.31 -3.73 3.66
CA LEU A 208 -2.72 -3.45 3.90
C LEU A 208 -3.61 -4.28 2.97
N LEU A 209 -3.32 -4.23 1.67
CA LEU A 209 -4.03 -5.03 0.67
C LEU A 209 -3.97 -6.52 1.00
N LEU A 210 -2.77 -7.06 1.23
CA LEU A 210 -2.57 -8.48 1.52
C LEU A 210 -3.31 -8.92 2.79
N SER A 211 -3.28 -8.11 3.84
CA SER A 211 -3.94 -8.42 5.11
C SER A 211 -5.45 -8.44 4.96
N ILE A 212 -6.04 -7.40 4.35
CA ILE A 212 -7.49 -7.35 4.16
C ILE A 212 -7.96 -8.43 3.18
N TRP A 213 -7.21 -8.69 2.10
CA TRP A 213 -7.47 -9.80 1.20
C TRP A 213 -7.53 -11.13 1.95
N SER A 214 -6.57 -11.39 2.84
CA SER A 214 -6.55 -12.62 3.64
C SER A 214 -7.74 -12.69 4.61
N TRP A 215 -8.15 -11.57 5.21
CA TRP A 215 -9.30 -11.53 6.12
C TRP A 215 -10.65 -11.71 5.40
N GLU A 216 -10.76 -11.24 4.18
CA GLU A 216 -11.99 -11.45 3.40
C GLU A 216 -12.14 -12.93 2.98
N ARG A 217 -11.04 -13.60 2.66
CA ARG A 217 -11.06 -14.94 2.08
C ARG A 217 -10.82 -16.07 3.07
N LEU A 218 -10.03 -15.84 4.11
CA LEU A 218 -9.57 -16.88 5.04
C LEU A 218 -10.00 -16.58 6.48
N PRO A 219 -10.47 -17.60 7.24
CA PRO A 219 -10.82 -17.44 8.66
C PRO A 219 -9.58 -17.46 9.58
N VAL A 220 -8.37 -17.37 9.03
CA VAL A 220 -7.10 -17.50 9.77
C VAL A 220 -6.54 -16.12 10.10
N GLY A 221 -6.39 -15.85 11.40
CA GLY A 221 -5.86 -14.56 11.87
C GLY A 221 -6.79 -13.37 11.60
N ARG A 222 -8.01 -13.62 11.14
CA ARG A 222 -9.02 -12.61 10.89
C ARG A 222 -9.43 -11.94 12.21
N PRO A 223 -9.32 -10.60 12.32
CA PRO A 223 -9.79 -9.90 13.51
C PRO A 223 -11.32 -9.87 13.57
N LYS A 224 -11.84 -9.57 14.74
CA LYS A 224 -13.27 -9.29 14.89
C LYS A 224 -13.53 -7.82 14.59
N THR A 225 -14.50 -7.56 13.74
CA THR A 225 -15.00 -6.20 13.51
C THR A 225 -16.09 -5.88 14.53
N SER A 226 -16.05 -4.71 15.15
CA SER A 226 -17.06 -4.32 16.15
C SER A 226 -18.29 -3.72 15.50
N LYS A 227 -18.14 -2.95 14.44
CA LYS A 227 -19.20 -2.37 13.61
C LYS A 227 -18.62 -2.02 12.24
N TRP A 228 -19.49 -2.01 11.21
CA TRP A 228 -19.25 -1.21 10.02
C TRP A 228 -19.19 0.24 10.43
N ASN A 229 -18.03 0.87 10.28
CA ASN A 229 -17.98 2.31 10.32
C ASN A 229 -18.64 2.81 9.04
N THR A 230 -19.73 3.53 9.20
CA THR A 230 -20.20 4.37 8.14
C THR A 230 -19.11 5.42 7.88
N TRP A 231 -18.70 5.56 6.63
CA TRP A 231 -17.84 6.67 6.17
C TRP A 231 -18.63 7.99 6.08
N ASP A 232 -19.63 8.08 6.82
CA ASP A 232 -20.67 9.08 6.84
C ASP A 232 -20.61 9.78 8.20
N ASP A 233 -20.24 11.06 8.19
CA ASP A 233 -20.42 11.94 9.32
C ASP A 233 -21.72 12.73 9.08
N ASN A 234 -22.82 12.36 9.73
CA ASN A 234 -24.12 12.99 9.66
C ASN A 234 -24.89 12.86 8.33
N GLY A 235 -24.76 11.72 7.64
CA GLY A 235 -25.52 11.43 6.42
C GLY A 235 -24.84 11.87 5.12
N ASN A 236 -23.63 12.42 5.18
CA ASN A 236 -22.84 12.78 4.01
C ASN A 236 -21.56 11.94 3.94
N PRO A 237 -21.24 11.30 2.81
CA PRO A 237 -20.00 10.57 2.66
C PRO A 237 -18.81 11.54 2.71
N VAL A 238 -17.98 11.41 3.74
CA VAL A 238 -16.79 12.26 3.95
C VAL A 238 -15.60 11.76 3.13
N ARG A 239 -15.68 10.53 2.63
CA ARG A 239 -14.61 9.88 1.87
C ARG A 239 -15.18 8.85 0.88
N LEU A 240 -14.44 8.61 -0.19
CA LEU A 240 -14.83 7.61 -1.17
C LEU A 240 -14.75 6.20 -0.56
N PRO A 241 -15.82 5.41 -0.63
CA PRO A 241 -15.90 4.12 0.02
C PRO A 241 -14.94 3.10 -0.60
N THR A 242 -14.33 2.27 0.24
CA THR A 242 -13.59 1.08 -0.15
C THR A 242 -13.99 -0.08 0.75
N TRP A 243 -13.78 -1.32 0.29
CA TRP A 243 -14.05 -2.51 1.10
C TRP A 243 -13.21 -2.55 2.40
N ALA A 244 -12.07 -1.86 2.41
CA ALA A 244 -11.19 -1.76 3.57
C ALA A 244 -11.85 -1.10 4.78
N TYR A 245 -12.83 -0.23 4.58
CA TYR A 245 -13.52 0.44 5.70
C TYR A 245 -14.27 -0.50 6.64
N LYS A 246 -14.62 -1.70 6.19
CA LYS A 246 -15.11 -2.78 7.06
C LYS A 246 -14.15 -3.11 8.20
N TRP A 247 -12.87 -2.85 8.00
CA TRP A 247 -11.78 -3.20 8.90
C TRP A 247 -11.19 -2.02 9.66
N ASP A 248 -11.81 -0.85 9.62
CA ASP A 248 -11.32 0.35 10.32
C ASP A 248 -11.28 0.17 11.83
N VAL A 249 -12.25 -0.55 12.39
CA VAL A 249 -12.31 -0.86 13.82
C VAL A 249 -12.22 -2.36 14.01
N VAL A 250 -11.05 -2.83 14.36
CA VAL A 250 -10.78 -4.23 14.62
C VAL A 250 -10.34 -4.45 16.06
N SER A 251 -10.61 -5.64 16.59
CA SER A 251 -10.11 -6.05 17.89
C SER A 251 -8.59 -6.13 17.88
N GLU A 252 -7.96 -5.81 19.00
CA GLU A 252 -6.51 -5.93 19.17
C GLU A 252 -6.03 -7.35 18.85
N VAL A 253 -4.91 -7.43 18.15
CA VAL A 253 -4.24 -8.69 17.88
C VAL A 253 -3.35 -9.04 19.06
N ALA A 254 -3.48 -10.27 19.54
CA ALA A 254 -2.72 -10.75 20.69
C ALA A 254 -1.20 -10.69 20.48
N SER A 255 -0.47 -10.33 21.53
CA SER A 255 0.95 -9.96 21.55
C SER A 255 1.98 -11.10 21.45
N LYS A 256 1.56 -12.37 21.31
CA LYS A 256 2.50 -13.52 21.30
C LYS A 256 2.79 -14.05 19.89
N VAL A 257 3.56 -13.31 19.11
CA VAL A 257 3.79 -13.56 17.67
C VAL A 257 4.29 -15.00 17.38
N ASN A 258 5.29 -15.51 18.10
CA ASN A 258 5.86 -16.83 17.81
C ASN A 258 4.89 -17.99 18.06
N LEU A 259 4.09 -17.91 19.12
CA LEU A 259 3.08 -18.94 19.41
C LEU A 259 1.95 -18.89 18.39
N LEU A 260 1.52 -17.69 18.03
CA LEU A 260 0.44 -17.49 17.07
C LEU A 260 0.83 -17.88 15.66
N TYR A 261 2.09 -17.65 15.24
CA TYR A 261 2.59 -18.09 13.94
C TYR A 261 2.39 -19.60 13.73
N LYS A 262 2.82 -20.42 14.71
CA LYS A 262 2.63 -21.87 14.63
C LYS A 262 1.15 -22.28 14.58
N GLN A 263 0.31 -21.59 15.35
CA GLN A 263 -1.14 -21.82 15.33
C GLN A 263 -1.75 -21.47 13.97
N TYR A 264 -1.36 -20.35 13.37
CA TYR A 264 -1.87 -19.93 12.06
C TYR A 264 -1.37 -20.84 10.95
N THR A 265 -0.12 -21.30 11.00
CA THR A 265 0.41 -22.31 10.09
C THR A 265 -0.44 -23.58 10.13
N ASN A 266 -0.69 -24.14 11.33
CA ASN A 266 -1.51 -25.33 11.48
C ASN A 266 -2.96 -25.12 11.01
N LYS A 267 -3.55 -23.94 11.25
CA LYS A 267 -4.90 -23.62 10.78
C LYS A 267 -4.96 -23.54 9.25
N MET A 268 -3.97 -22.94 8.60
CA MET A 268 -3.91 -22.90 7.14
C MET A 268 -3.74 -24.28 6.52
N ASP A 269 -2.97 -25.18 7.18
CA ASP A 269 -2.77 -26.55 6.73
C ASP A 269 -4.01 -27.44 6.93
N SER A 270 -4.94 -27.02 7.80
CA SER A 270 -6.20 -27.73 8.08
C SER A 270 -7.43 -27.09 7.41
N LEU A 271 -7.26 -26.06 6.58
CA LEU A 271 -8.38 -25.40 5.90
C LEU A 271 -9.14 -26.39 5.00
N THR A 272 -10.46 -26.26 5.02
CA THR A 272 -11.35 -26.94 4.08
C THR A 272 -11.92 -25.95 3.07
N ALA A 273 -12.40 -26.44 1.92
CA ALA A 273 -12.93 -25.60 0.87
C ALA A 273 -14.14 -24.74 1.32
N GLU A 274 -14.94 -25.27 2.21
CA GLU A 274 -16.12 -24.58 2.77
C GLU A 274 -15.76 -23.43 3.72
N GLN A 275 -14.54 -23.41 4.23
CA GLN A 275 -14.03 -22.34 5.10
C GLN A 275 -13.46 -21.16 4.33
N VAL A 276 -13.21 -21.35 3.03
CA VAL A 276 -12.65 -20.33 2.15
C VAL A 276 -13.78 -19.55 1.49
N GLU A 277 -13.74 -18.22 1.61
CA GLU A 277 -14.67 -17.32 0.91
C GLU A 277 -14.12 -17.03 -0.50
N TRP A 278 -14.75 -17.63 -1.50
CA TRP A 278 -14.31 -17.50 -2.89
C TRP A 278 -14.80 -16.22 -3.57
N GLN A 279 -15.94 -15.70 -3.14
CA GLN A 279 -16.60 -14.52 -3.71
C GLN A 279 -16.93 -13.46 -2.64
N PRO A 280 -15.93 -12.89 -1.96
CA PRO A 280 -16.16 -12.06 -0.78
C PRO A 280 -16.89 -10.75 -1.07
N TYR A 281 -16.93 -10.30 -2.33
CA TYR A 281 -17.53 -9.03 -2.71
C TYR A 281 -18.97 -9.15 -3.24
N CYS A 282 -19.52 -10.35 -3.36
CA CYS A 282 -20.88 -10.57 -3.88
C CYS A 282 -21.98 -10.30 -2.86
N ALA A 283 -21.70 -10.37 -1.56
CA ALA A 283 -22.65 -10.17 -0.47
C ALA A 283 -22.24 -8.96 0.39
N GLY A 284 -21.94 -7.84 -0.25
CA GLY A 284 -21.62 -6.61 0.46
C GLY A 284 -22.80 -6.15 1.31
N PRO A 285 -22.55 -5.51 2.48
CA PRO A 285 -23.61 -4.71 3.08
C PRO A 285 -24.07 -3.71 2.03
N ASN A 286 -25.36 -3.39 2.05
CA ASN A 286 -25.91 -2.28 1.31
C ASN A 286 -25.08 -1.05 1.70
N PHE A 287 -24.18 -0.65 0.85
CA PHE A 287 -23.54 0.66 0.92
C PHE A 287 -24.62 1.70 0.55
N GLY A 288 -25.71 1.79 1.30
CA GLY A 288 -26.91 2.58 1.09
C GLY A 288 -27.00 3.18 -0.32
N ASP A 289 -28.14 3.38 -0.89
CA ASP A 289 -28.41 3.75 -2.28
C ASP A 289 -27.51 4.82 -2.96
N ALA A 290 -26.54 5.35 -2.26
CA ALA A 290 -25.71 6.46 -2.72
C ALA A 290 -24.57 6.09 -3.66
N HIS A 291 -24.06 4.88 -3.62
CA HIS A 291 -22.96 4.46 -4.48
C HIS A 291 -23.03 2.95 -4.73
N THR A 292 -23.78 2.57 -5.74
CA THR A 292 -23.48 1.33 -6.45
C THR A 292 -22.02 1.44 -6.89
N PHE A 293 -21.15 0.63 -6.31
CA PHE A 293 -19.95 0.22 -7.01
C PHE A 293 -20.47 -0.42 -8.29
N GLU A 294 -20.50 0.31 -9.37
CA GLU A 294 -20.61 -0.31 -10.68
C GLU A 294 -19.37 -1.18 -10.76
N LEU A 295 -19.59 -2.48 -10.52
CA LEU A 295 -18.58 -3.50 -10.82
C LEU A 295 -18.17 -3.22 -12.26
N ASN A 296 -16.93 -2.87 -12.45
CA ASN A 296 -16.41 -2.68 -13.79
C ASN A 296 -16.81 -3.93 -14.61
N PRO A 297 -17.60 -3.81 -15.67
CA PRO A 297 -18.10 -4.97 -16.42
C PRO A 297 -16.99 -5.88 -16.95
N ILE A 298 -15.73 -5.42 -16.91
CA ILE A 298 -14.54 -6.21 -17.24
C ILE A 298 -14.17 -7.20 -16.10
N CYS A 299 -14.71 -7.04 -14.90
CA CYS A 299 -14.46 -7.93 -13.76
C CYS A 299 -15.52 -9.04 -13.58
N LEU A 300 -16.46 -9.16 -14.50
CA LEU A 300 -17.41 -10.25 -14.63
C LEU A 300 -16.97 -11.16 -15.78
#